data_2e6443477c47a1d62347d4814b76012c
#
_entry.id   2e6443477c47a1d62347d4814b76012c
#
_cell.length_a   1.000
_cell.length_b   1.000
_cell.length_c   1.000
_cell.angle_alpha   90.00
_cell.angle_beta   90.00
_cell.angle_gamma   90.00
#
_symmetry.space_group_name_H-M   'P 1'
#
loop_
_entity.id
_entity.type
_entity.pdbx_description
1 polymer ?
#
loop_
_entity_poly.entity_id
_entity_poly.type
_entity_poly.pdbx_seq_one_letter_code
_entity_poly.pdbx_strand_id
1 'polypeptide(L)'
;AGDSVVHSVGGWAALAGALILGPRHGKYDKKGKPQAIPGHNMSLAVIGLFVLWLGWFGFNPGSTMSFQNPSDVVHILVTTNTAAIAAVLTATATSWIFIGKPDLGMTINGCLAGLVGITGSCAYVSVTSSIIIGAIAGVIVVFSVLFFDRVKVDDPVGATSVHLVCGVFGTLCVGLFAQEGVTSLSTVNGLFYGGGLSLLGVEIIGILAVGAFVFVSSALVWFLLKKTIGIRVSLKEEIAGLDIGEHGNSAYPDFAIVEPMISPENDNGESPEVSPAAKKKPETGAISPDVAIPVVNKARSGAKMTKITIITNQDKFTQLQSALDNIGITGLTVTNVLGYGMQKGHGEYYRGLPVKTRLLPKVQVDIVVCKIPTETVVETVKKALYTGNMGDGKIFIYDVENVIKIRTGEEGYDALQDEEDE
;
A
#
# COMPACT_ATOMS: atom_id res chain seq x y z
N ALA A 1 -20.69 26.10 -8.63
CA ALA A 1 -19.70 26.27 -7.53
C ALA A 1 -18.35 25.68 -7.89
N GLY A 2 -17.31 26.03 -7.09
CA GLY A 2 -15.92 25.63 -7.33
C GLY A 2 -15.71 24.12 -7.43
N ASP A 3 -16.40 23.34 -6.62
CA ASP A 3 -16.33 21.88 -6.64
C ASP A 3 -16.69 21.25 -7.97
N SER A 4 -17.70 21.81 -8.68
CA SER A 4 -18.11 21.31 -10.00
C SER A 4 -17.06 21.56 -11.09
N VAL A 5 -16.37 22.71 -11.04
CA VAL A 5 -15.44 23.13 -12.11
C VAL A 5 -13.98 22.75 -11.81
N VAL A 6 -13.68 22.22 -10.62
CA VAL A 6 -12.35 21.74 -10.24
C VAL A 6 -12.41 20.24 -9.93
N HIS A 7 -13.02 19.87 -8.81
CA HIS A 7 -12.99 18.50 -8.33
C HIS A 7 -13.84 17.55 -9.18
N SER A 8 -15.10 17.89 -9.46
CA SER A 8 -15.93 16.98 -10.26
C SER A 8 -15.47 16.89 -11.71
N VAL A 9 -14.81 17.93 -12.27
CA VAL A 9 -14.11 17.82 -13.57
C VAL A 9 -13.08 16.70 -13.55
N GLY A 10 -12.17 16.73 -12.57
CA GLY A 10 -11.20 15.66 -12.39
C GLY A 10 -11.83 14.29 -12.16
N GLY A 11 -12.91 14.23 -11.36
CA GLY A 11 -13.63 13.01 -11.07
C GLY A 11 -14.37 12.40 -12.27
N TRP A 12 -15.03 13.22 -13.12
CA TRP A 12 -15.65 12.78 -14.37
C TRP A 12 -14.62 12.29 -15.39
N ALA A 13 -13.49 12.99 -15.51
CA ALA A 13 -12.40 12.59 -16.39
C ALA A 13 -11.74 11.28 -15.91
N ALA A 14 -11.57 11.11 -14.58
CA ALA A 14 -11.05 9.88 -13.98
C ALA A 14 -12.00 8.70 -14.22
N LEU A 15 -13.32 8.90 -14.07
CA LEU A 15 -14.31 7.87 -14.36
C LEU A 15 -14.24 7.42 -15.82
N ALA A 16 -14.21 8.38 -16.77
CA ALA A 16 -14.07 8.08 -18.19
C ALA A 16 -12.78 7.31 -18.49
N GLY A 17 -11.66 7.73 -17.89
CA GLY A 17 -10.37 7.07 -18.02
C GLY A 17 -10.39 5.64 -17.48
N ALA A 18 -10.89 5.43 -16.25
CA ALA A 18 -10.99 4.12 -15.62
C ALA A 18 -11.83 3.13 -16.43
N LEU A 19 -12.97 3.59 -16.98
CA LEU A 19 -13.85 2.77 -17.84
C LEU A 19 -13.16 2.37 -19.15
N ILE A 20 -12.41 3.28 -19.78
CA ILE A 20 -11.76 3.03 -21.08
C ILE A 20 -10.48 2.22 -20.93
N LEU A 21 -9.70 2.45 -19.88
CA LEU A 21 -8.49 1.71 -19.54
C LEU A 21 -8.82 0.26 -19.14
N GLY A 22 -9.89 0.09 -18.38
CA GLY A 22 -10.30 -1.18 -17.78
C GLY A 22 -9.55 -1.53 -16.48
N PRO A 23 -9.99 -2.57 -15.77
CA PRO A 23 -9.43 -2.93 -14.48
C PRO A 23 -8.02 -3.50 -14.60
N ARG A 24 -7.22 -3.30 -13.54
CA ARG A 24 -5.89 -3.91 -13.38
C ARG A 24 -5.99 -5.43 -13.36
N HIS A 25 -4.92 -6.09 -13.80
CA HIS A 25 -4.83 -7.54 -13.74
C HIS A 25 -5.02 -8.05 -12.29
N GLY A 26 -5.86 -9.06 -12.12
CA GLY A 26 -6.15 -9.62 -10.80
C GLY A 26 -7.08 -8.79 -9.90
N LYS A 27 -7.56 -7.61 -10.33
CA LYS A 27 -8.51 -6.81 -9.54
C LYS A 27 -9.84 -7.51 -9.33
N TYR A 28 -10.29 -8.31 -10.27
CA TYR A 28 -11.51 -9.11 -10.15
C TYR A 28 -11.22 -10.58 -10.42
N ASP A 29 -11.83 -11.48 -9.63
CA ASP A 29 -11.74 -12.91 -9.85
C ASP A 29 -12.62 -13.35 -11.04
N LYS A 30 -12.54 -14.66 -11.40
CA LYS A 30 -13.35 -15.25 -12.50
C LYS A 30 -14.87 -15.07 -12.31
N LYS A 31 -15.34 -14.85 -11.08
CA LYS A 31 -16.75 -14.58 -10.75
C LYS A 31 -17.07 -13.08 -10.72
N GLY A 32 -16.09 -12.22 -10.99
CA GLY A 32 -16.23 -10.76 -10.96
C GLY A 32 -16.24 -10.18 -9.56
N LYS A 33 -15.79 -10.89 -8.53
CA LYS A 33 -15.66 -10.39 -7.17
C LYS A 33 -14.36 -9.60 -7.05
N PRO A 34 -14.40 -8.37 -6.46
CA PRO A 34 -13.20 -7.57 -6.28
C PRO A 34 -12.19 -8.26 -5.37
N GLN A 35 -10.91 -8.12 -5.73
CA GLN A 35 -9.76 -8.59 -4.97
C GLN A 35 -8.99 -7.39 -4.43
N ALA A 36 -8.35 -7.56 -3.26
CA ALA A 36 -7.52 -6.53 -2.68
C ALA A 36 -6.20 -6.39 -3.46
N ILE A 37 -5.90 -5.17 -3.89
CA ILE A 37 -4.58 -4.78 -4.38
C ILE A 37 -4.12 -3.62 -3.48
N PRO A 38 -3.36 -3.90 -2.40
CA PRO A 38 -2.93 -2.89 -1.45
C PRO A 38 -1.97 -1.88 -2.10
N GLY A 39 -1.94 -0.66 -1.55
CA GLY A 39 -0.88 0.30 -1.87
C GLY A 39 0.48 -0.22 -1.41
N HIS A 40 1.52 0.05 -2.16
CA HIS A 40 2.88 -0.43 -1.88
C HIS A 40 3.50 0.19 -0.61
N ASN A 41 3.09 1.40 -0.22
CA ASN A 41 3.56 2.07 0.99
C ASN A 41 2.52 3.02 1.55
N MET A 42 1.78 2.55 2.55
CA MET A 42 0.72 3.34 3.17
C MET A 42 1.25 4.50 4.03
N SER A 43 2.47 4.41 4.57
CA SER A 43 3.10 5.51 5.31
C SER A 43 3.39 6.69 4.40
N LEU A 44 3.91 6.46 3.19
CA LEU A 44 4.09 7.52 2.19
C LEU A 44 2.75 8.11 1.74
N ALA A 45 1.69 7.32 1.64
CA ALA A 45 0.36 7.83 1.34
C ALA A 45 -0.15 8.79 2.42
N VAL A 46 0.11 8.50 3.71
CA VAL A 46 -0.22 9.41 4.82
C VAL A 46 0.59 10.70 4.76
N ILE A 47 1.88 10.63 4.45
CA ILE A 47 2.71 11.83 4.25
C ILE A 47 2.14 12.67 3.10
N GLY A 48 1.78 12.02 1.97
CA GLY A 48 1.13 12.68 0.84
C GLY A 48 -0.18 13.36 1.23
N LEU A 49 -1.00 12.74 2.09
CA LEU A 49 -2.21 13.35 2.64
C LEU A 49 -1.90 14.64 3.40
N PHE A 50 -0.90 14.64 4.29
CA PHE A 50 -0.55 15.85 5.05
C PHE A 50 -0.03 16.97 4.15
N VAL A 51 0.74 16.65 3.11
CA VAL A 51 1.21 17.64 2.12
C VAL A 51 0.02 18.24 1.36
N LEU A 52 -0.94 17.41 0.93
CA LEU A 52 -2.16 17.88 0.29
C LEU A 52 -3.02 18.74 1.23
N TRP A 53 -3.19 18.33 2.48
CA TRP A 53 -3.95 19.09 3.47
C TRP A 53 -3.30 20.47 3.74
N LEU A 54 -1.98 20.49 3.89
CA LEU A 54 -1.24 21.76 3.98
C LEU A 54 -1.46 22.63 2.75
N GLY A 55 -1.38 22.05 1.54
CA GLY A 55 -1.67 22.74 0.29
C GLY A 55 -3.08 23.31 0.20
N TRP A 56 -4.05 22.64 0.85
CA TRP A 56 -5.45 23.10 0.89
C TRP A 56 -5.64 24.40 1.64
N PHE A 57 -4.79 24.70 2.63
CA PHE A 57 -4.76 25.99 3.30
C PHE A 57 -4.26 27.14 2.40
N GLY A 58 -3.59 26.82 1.29
CA GLY A 58 -3.33 27.76 0.20
C GLY A 58 -4.46 27.77 -0.83
N PHE A 59 -5.04 26.62 -1.15
CA PHE A 59 -6.02 26.45 -2.22
C PHE A 59 -7.35 27.15 -1.94
N ASN A 60 -8.03 26.84 -0.82
CA ASN A 60 -9.33 27.41 -0.52
C ASN A 60 -9.24 28.91 -0.20
N PRO A 61 -8.42 29.38 0.75
CA PRO A 61 -8.29 30.81 1.03
C PRO A 61 -7.71 31.60 -0.15
N GLY A 62 -6.78 31.01 -0.91
CA GLY A 62 -6.21 31.64 -2.11
C GLY A 62 -7.25 31.95 -3.18
N SER A 63 -8.38 31.23 -3.19
CA SER A 63 -9.50 31.47 -4.11
C SER A 63 -10.24 32.79 -3.86
N THR A 64 -10.00 33.48 -2.74
CA THR A 64 -10.46 34.86 -2.51
C THR A 64 -9.77 35.87 -3.42
N MET A 65 -8.62 35.50 -4.02
CA MET A 65 -7.78 36.35 -4.88
C MET A 65 -7.35 37.69 -4.23
N SER A 66 -7.56 37.86 -2.92
CA SER A 66 -7.26 39.09 -2.18
C SER A 66 -7.16 38.80 -0.67
N PHE A 67 -6.28 39.54 0.01
CA PHE A 67 -6.17 39.57 1.48
C PHE A 67 -6.75 40.86 2.10
N GLN A 68 -7.57 41.59 1.36
CA GLN A 68 -8.19 42.82 1.87
C GLN A 68 -9.11 42.58 3.07
N ASN A 69 -9.78 41.41 3.12
CA ASN A 69 -10.59 40.97 4.25
C ASN A 69 -9.96 39.74 4.94
N PRO A 70 -9.03 39.95 5.88
CA PRO A 70 -8.37 38.83 6.56
C PRO A 70 -9.34 37.90 7.33
N SER A 71 -10.47 38.44 7.81
CA SER A 71 -11.52 37.65 8.49
C SER A 71 -12.13 36.58 7.59
N ASP A 72 -12.35 36.88 6.31
CA ASP A 72 -12.85 35.90 5.34
C ASP A 72 -11.84 34.78 5.11
N VAL A 73 -10.55 35.13 4.96
CA VAL A 73 -9.46 34.15 4.82
C VAL A 73 -9.40 33.23 6.03
N VAL A 74 -9.46 33.79 7.26
CA VAL A 74 -9.46 32.99 8.50
C VAL A 74 -10.72 32.10 8.59
N HIS A 75 -11.88 32.62 8.23
CA HIS A 75 -13.11 31.84 8.20
C HIS A 75 -12.98 30.64 7.26
N ILE A 76 -12.46 30.83 6.05
CA ILE A 76 -12.24 29.76 5.06
C ILE A 76 -11.23 28.72 5.57
N LEU A 77 -10.16 29.14 6.24
CA LEU A 77 -9.21 28.22 6.89
C LEU A 77 -9.89 27.34 7.93
N VAL A 78 -10.72 27.94 8.79
CA VAL A 78 -11.42 27.21 9.85
C VAL A 78 -12.44 26.24 9.28
N THR A 79 -13.30 26.66 8.34
CA THR A 79 -14.32 25.79 7.73
C THR A 79 -13.68 24.65 6.94
N THR A 80 -12.57 24.91 6.24
CA THR A 80 -11.79 23.88 5.53
C THR A 80 -11.26 22.83 6.50
N ASN A 81 -10.62 23.26 7.58
CA ASN A 81 -10.02 22.36 8.56
C ASN A 81 -11.06 21.55 9.33
N THR A 82 -12.15 22.18 9.77
CA THR A 82 -13.19 21.50 10.54
C THR A 82 -13.93 20.43 9.73
N ALA A 83 -14.18 20.69 8.43
CA ALA A 83 -14.76 19.69 7.54
C ALA A 83 -13.81 18.48 7.32
N ALA A 84 -12.53 18.72 7.12
CA ALA A 84 -11.53 17.66 6.99
C ALA A 84 -11.50 16.76 8.23
N ILE A 85 -11.42 17.35 9.43
CA ILE A 85 -11.41 16.62 10.71
C ILE A 85 -12.69 15.80 10.90
N ALA A 86 -13.84 16.41 10.68
CA ALA A 86 -15.14 15.72 10.81
C ALA A 86 -15.23 14.51 9.85
N ALA A 87 -14.75 14.67 8.61
CA ALA A 87 -14.76 13.61 7.61
C ALA A 87 -13.79 12.47 7.94
N VAL A 88 -12.61 12.76 8.48
CA VAL A 88 -11.67 11.74 8.99
C VAL A 88 -12.37 10.88 10.04
N LEU A 89 -12.99 11.49 11.02
CA LEU A 89 -13.66 10.78 12.12
C LEU A 89 -14.81 9.90 11.62
N THR A 90 -15.67 10.44 10.76
CA THR A 90 -16.83 9.70 10.25
C THR A 90 -16.44 8.61 9.23
N ALA A 91 -15.46 8.85 8.37
CA ALA A 91 -14.96 7.81 7.46
C ALA A 91 -14.30 6.66 8.23
N THR A 92 -13.49 6.97 9.25
CA THR A 92 -12.87 5.97 10.12
C THR A 92 -13.95 5.16 10.87
N ALA A 93 -14.93 5.82 11.47
CA ALA A 93 -16.03 5.15 12.16
C ALA A 93 -16.87 4.30 11.19
N THR A 94 -17.22 4.84 10.02
CA THR A 94 -18.00 4.12 9.00
C THR A 94 -17.26 2.88 8.51
N SER A 95 -15.95 3.01 8.18
CA SER A 95 -15.15 1.86 7.78
C SER A 95 -15.06 0.82 8.90
N TRP A 96 -14.91 1.25 10.15
CA TRP A 96 -14.87 0.33 11.29
C TRP A 96 -16.18 -0.44 11.46
N ILE A 97 -17.32 0.24 11.36
CA ILE A 97 -18.64 -0.39 11.52
C ILE A 97 -18.96 -1.35 10.37
N PHE A 98 -18.72 -0.95 9.12
CA PHE A 98 -19.17 -1.71 7.94
C PHE A 98 -18.12 -2.67 7.39
N ILE A 99 -16.83 -2.44 7.64
CA ILE A 99 -15.70 -3.27 7.16
C ILE A 99 -15.12 -4.10 8.31
N GLY A 100 -15.42 -3.75 9.57
CA GLY A 100 -14.94 -4.45 10.77
C GLY A 100 -13.58 -3.97 11.29
N LYS A 101 -12.90 -3.07 10.58
CA LYS A 101 -11.63 -2.44 10.99
C LYS A 101 -11.57 -1.00 10.52
N PRO A 102 -10.87 -0.09 11.24
CA PRO A 102 -10.56 1.24 10.75
C PRO A 102 -9.54 1.11 9.60
N ASP A 103 -10.03 1.17 8.36
CA ASP A 103 -9.19 1.06 7.17
C ASP A 103 -8.45 2.38 6.94
N LEU A 104 -7.11 2.33 6.85
CA LEU A 104 -6.28 3.53 6.69
C LEU A 104 -6.52 4.21 5.33
N GLY A 105 -6.75 3.46 4.26
CA GLY A 105 -7.09 4.01 2.95
C GLY A 105 -8.41 4.77 2.98
N MET A 106 -9.42 4.24 3.69
CA MET A 106 -10.70 4.93 3.90
C MET A 106 -10.55 6.17 4.77
N THR A 107 -9.69 6.14 5.79
CA THR A 107 -9.38 7.32 6.62
C THR A 107 -8.72 8.42 5.81
N ILE A 108 -7.74 8.09 4.96
CA ILE A 108 -7.09 9.02 4.02
C ILE A 108 -8.13 9.62 3.06
N ASN A 109 -8.94 8.78 2.43
CA ASN A 109 -10.00 9.24 1.54
C ASN A 109 -11.07 10.07 2.26
N GLY A 110 -11.33 9.78 3.55
CA GLY A 110 -12.20 10.58 4.40
C GLY A 110 -11.71 12.01 4.53
N CYS A 111 -10.43 12.21 4.85
CA CYS A 111 -9.83 13.54 4.93
C CYS A 111 -9.99 14.30 3.61
N LEU A 112 -9.61 13.67 2.50
CA LEU A 112 -9.71 14.28 1.17
C LEU A 112 -11.16 14.56 0.77
N ALA A 113 -12.10 13.68 1.13
CA ALA A 113 -13.52 13.88 0.88
C ALA A 113 -14.09 15.09 1.65
N GLY A 114 -13.65 15.30 2.90
CA GLY A 114 -14.00 16.47 3.69
C GLY A 114 -13.44 17.75 3.09
N LEU A 115 -12.16 17.74 2.68
CA LEU A 115 -11.51 18.85 2.01
C LEU A 115 -12.21 19.19 0.67
N VAL A 116 -12.52 18.19 -0.13
CA VAL A 116 -13.25 18.35 -1.40
C VAL A 116 -14.66 18.86 -1.13
N GLY A 117 -15.45 18.18 -0.28
CA GLY A 117 -16.85 18.52 -0.05
C GLY A 117 -17.10 19.88 0.54
N ILE A 118 -16.08 20.51 1.16
CA ILE A 118 -16.16 21.88 1.69
C ILE A 118 -15.62 22.93 0.71
N THR A 119 -14.84 22.55 -0.29
CA THR A 119 -14.12 23.49 -1.15
C THR A 119 -15.04 24.53 -1.81
N GLY A 120 -16.17 24.11 -2.37
CA GLY A 120 -17.11 25.02 -3.03
C GLY A 120 -17.92 25.88 -2.06
N SER A 121 -18.08 25.43 -0.82
CA SER A 121 -18.95 26.09 0.16
C SER A 121 -18.20 26.76 1.32
N CYS A 122 -16.87 26.61 1.45
CA CYS A 122 -16.09 27.05 2.60
C CYS A 122 -16.25 28.54 2.96
N ALA A 123 -16.46 29.41 1.96
CA ALA A 123 -16.69 30.84 2.14
C ALA A 123 -18.16 31.20 2.44
N TYR A 124 -19.07 30.27 2.25
CA TYR A 124 -20.50 30.54 2.24
C TYR A 124 -21.26 29.88 3.38
N VAL A 125 -20.61 29.05 4.19
CA VAL A 125 -21.25 28.28 5.26
C VAL A 125 -20.67 28.59 6.64
N SER A 126 -21.47 28.41 7.68
CA SER A 126 -20.98 28.55 9.06
C SER A 126 -20.04 27.39 9.42
N VAL A 127 -19.23 27.56 10.48
CA VAL A 127 -18.36 26.51 11.02
C VAL A 127 -19.16 25.27 11.41
N THR A 128 -20.35 25.43 11.98
CA THR A 128 -21.24 24.28 12.30
C THR A 128 -21.66 23.54 11.04
N SER A 129 -22.05 24.25 10.00
CA SER A 129 -22.41 23.63 8.71
C SER A 129 -21.21 22.91 8.08
N SER A 130 -19.99 23.46 8.19
CA SER A 130 -18.79 22.80 7.67
C SER A 130 -18.49 21.45 8.36
N ILE A 131 -18.72 21.35 9.67
CA ILE A 131 -18.61 20.09 10.41
C ILE A 131 -19.63 19.07 9.89
N ILE A 132 -20.88 19.48 9.68
CA ILE A 132 -21.95 18.61 9.16
C ILE A 132 -21.60 18.13 7.73
N ILE A 133 -21.18 19.05 6.86
CA ILE A 133 -20.77 18.74 5.48
C ILE A 133 -19.62 17.74 5.49
N GLY A 134 -18.58 17.98 6.28
CA GLY A 134 -17.46 17.06 6.41
C GLY A 134 -17.88 15.69 6.93
N ALA A 135 -18.72 15.65 7.97
CA ALA A 135 -19.21 14.40 8.54
C ALA A 135 -19.96 13.56 7.49
N ILE A 136 -20.82 14.19 6.70
CA ILE A 136 -21.58 13.51 5.63
C ILE A 136 -20.62 13.04 4.51
N ALA A 137 -19.67 13.89 4.09
CA ALA A 137 -18.67 13.53 3.07
C ALA A 137 -17.86 12.29 3.45
N GLY A 138 -17.45 12.19 4.73
CA GLY A 138 -16.72 11.04 5.24
C GLY A 138 -17.53 9.73 5.20
N VAL A 139 -18.84 9.79 5.42
CA VAL A 139 -19.72 8.62 5.24
C VAL A 139 -19.88 8.28 3.75
N ILE A 140 -20.16 9.28 2.92
CA ILE A 140 -20.37 9.12 1.48
C ILE A 140 -19.18 8.45 0.81
N VAL A 141 -17.96 8.89 1.11
CA VAL A 141 -16.77 8.37 0.42
C VAL A 141 -16.54 6.89 0.66
N VAL A 142 -16.79 6.37 1.86
CA VAL A 142 -16.65 4.95 2.16
C VAL A 142 -17.62 4.11 1.32
N PHE A 143 -18.89 4.48 1.31
CA PHE A 143 -19.89 3.76 0.50
C PHE A 143 -19.64 3.92 -1.00
N SER A 144 -19.15 5.07 -1.44
CA SER A 144 -18.82 5.33 -2.84
C SER A 144 -17.66 4.44 -3.33
N VAL A 145 -16.59 4.29 -2.55
CA VAL A 145 -15.47 3.38 -2.90
C VAL A 145 -15.97 1.94 -3.02
N LEU A 146 -16.77 1.48 -2.05
CA LEU A 146 -17.34 0.14 -2.10
C LEU A 146 -18.30 -0.06 -3.28
N PHE A 147 -19.04 0.99 -3.66
CA PHE A 147 -19.92 0.98 -4.83
C PHE A 147 -19.13 0.83 -6.12
N PHE A 148 -18.09 1.65 -6.36
CA PHE A 148 -17.29 1.57 -7.58
C PHE A 148 -16.57 0.22 -7.71
N ASP A 149 -16.03 -0.33 -6.63
CA ASP A 149 -15.47 -1.68 -6.62
C ASP A 149 -16.54 -2.74 -7.03
N ARG A 150 -17.79 -2.58 -6.60
CA ARG A 150 -18.89 -3.49 -6.89
C ARG A 150 -19.36 -3.42 -8.35
N VAL A 151 -19.38 -2.23 -8.93
CA VAL A 151 -19.75 -2.02 -10.35
C VAL A 151 -18.55 -2.19 -11.30
N LYS A 152 -17.43 -2.69 -10.80
CA LYS A 152 -16.22 -3.04 -11.56
C LYS A 152 -15.52 -1.83 -12.21
N VAL A 153 -15.60 -0.68 -11.59
CA VAL A 153 -14.76 0.47 -11.90
C VAL A 153 -13.52 0.38 -11.02
N ASP A 154 -12.38 0.08 -11.62
CA ASP A 154 -11.11 0.00 -10.89
C ASP A 154 -10.51 1.38 -10.71
N ASP A 155 -10.75 1.96 -9.54
CA ASP A 155 -10.19 3.23 -9.11
C ASP A 155 -9.17 2.96 -7.98
N PRO A 156 -7.87 2.92 -8.29
CA PRO A 156 -6.82 2.50 -7.35
C PRO A 156 -6.77 3.32 -6.07
N VAL A 157 -7.01 4.62 -6.15
CA VAL A 157 -6.85 5.56 -5.04
C VAL A 157 -8.18 6.11 -4.50
N GLY A 158 -9.28 5.87 -5.18
CA GLY A 158 -10.58 6.43 -4.81
C GLY A 158 -10.83 7.84 -5.37
N ALA A 159 -10.12 8.22 -6.44
CA ALA A 159 -10.25 9.53 -7.07
C ALA A 159 -11.69 9.83 -7.52
N THR A 160 -12.37 8.85 -8.13
CA THR A 160 -13.78 8.98 -8.54
C THR A 160 -14.68 9.21 -7.32
N SER A 161 -14.46 8.48 -6.23
CA SER A 161 -15.26 8.63 -5.01
C SER A 161 -15.03 9.97 -4.33
N VAL A 162 -13.78 10.41 -4.23
CA VAL A 162 -13.40 11.66 -3.59
C VAL A 162 -13.78 12.85 -4.45
N HIS A 163 -13.31 12.90 -5.70
CA HIS A 163 -13.44 14.11 -6.51
C HIS A 163 -14.76 14.19 -7.28
N LEU A 164 -15.31 13.07 -7.79
CA LEU A 164 -16.59 13.10 -8.45
C LEU A 164 -17.73 13.16 -7.43
N VAL A 165 -17.85 12.12 -6.58
CA VAL A 165 -19.04 12.00 -5.74
C VAL A 165 -19.04 13.08 -4.65
N CYS A 166 -17.93 13.29 -3.93
CA CYS A 166 -17.88 14.34 -2.92
C CYS A 166 -17.77 15.75 -3.52
N GLY A 167 -17.26 15.93 -4.74
CA GLY A 167 -17.29 17.22 -5.44
C GLY A 167 -18.70 17.61 -5.88
N VAL A 168 -19.49 16.67 -6.40
CA VAL A 168 -20.92 16.88 -6.68
C VAL A 168 -21.65 17.21 -5.37
N PHE A 169 -21.40 16.44 -4.32
CA PHE A 169 -21.99 16.69 -3.00
C PHE A 169 -21.62 18.09 -2.46
N GLY A 170 -20.35 18.50 -2.54
CA GLY A 170 -19.87 19.81 -2.09
C GLY A 170 -20.54 20.97 -2.86
N THR A 171 -20.77 20.79 -4.17
CA THR A 171 -21.53 21.76 -4.98
C THR A 171 -22.98 21.88 -4.48
N LEU A 172 -23.64 20.74 -4.22
CA LEU A 172 -25.00 20.75 -3.65
C LEU A 172 -25.04 21.43 -2.29
N CYS A 173 -23.97 21.30 -1.47
CA CYS A 173 -23.88 21.92 -0.18
C CYS A 173 -23.91 23.45 -0.22
N VAL A 174 -23.47 24.10 -1.30
CA VAL A 174 -23.67 25.55 -1.49
C VAL A 174 -25.16 25.85 -1.55
N GLY A 175 -25.92 25.14 -2.40
CA GLY A 175 -27.36 25.32 -2.51
C GLY A 175 -28.15 24.99 -1.26
N LEU A 176 -27.62 24.13 -0.40
CA LEU A 176 -28.27 23.67 0.84
C LEU A 176 -27.91 24.55 2.04
N PHE A 177 -26.62 24.82 2.27
CA PHE A 177 -26.07 25.33 3.51
C PHE A 177 -25.53 26.78 3.43
N ALA A 178 -25.55 27.45 2.26
CA ALA A 178 -25.11 28.84 2.19
C ALA A 178 -25.91 29.72 3.19
N GLN A 179 -25.18 30.61 3.85
CA GLN A 179 -25.73 31.52 4.87
C GLN A 179 -25.19 32.92 4.65
N GLU A 180 -26.08 33.85 4.39
CA GLU A 180 -25.74 35.26 4.17
C GLU A 180 -24.98 35.85 5.38
N GLY A 181 -23.92 36.62 5.11
CA GLY A 181 -23.17 37.35 6.12
C GLY A 181 -22.16 36.57 6.93
N VAL A 182 -21.91 35.28 6.63
CA VAL A 182 -20.82 34.52 7.29
C VAL A 182 -19.42 34.97 6.83
N THR A 183 -19.34 35.48 5.61
CA THR A 183 -18.19 36.22 5.06
C THR A 183 -18.69 37.39 4.22
N SER A 184 -17.80 38.27 3.80
CA SER A 184 -18.15 39.35 2.85
C SER A 184 -18.55 38.82 1.46
N LEU A 185 -18.18 37.56 1.15
CA LEU A 185 -18.47 36.89 -0.11
C LEU A 185 -19.87 36.22 -0.11
N SER A 186 -20.44 35.98 1.07
CA SER A 186 -21.71 35.25 1.23
C SER A 186 -22.89 36.20 1.25
N THR A 187 -23.54 36.39 0.11
CA THR A 187 -24.63 37.33 -0.10
C THR A 187 -26.00 36.68 -0.31
N VAL A 188 -26.06 35.34 -0.22
CA VAL A 188 -27.30 34.58 -0.45
C VAL A 188 -27.45 33.45 0.58
N ASN A 189 -28.71 33.07 0.80
CA ASN A 189 -29.05 31.92 1.66
C ASN A 189 -29.34 30.68 0.83
N GLY A 190 -28.88 29.51 1.31
CA GLY A 190 -29.28 28.22 0.82
C GLY A 190 -30.62 27.75 1.37
N LEU A 191 -31.03 26.57 0.95
CA LEU A 191 -32.33 26.00 1.31
C LEU A 191 -32.58 25.97 2.83
N PHE A 192 -31.60 25.52 3.62
CA PHE A 192 -31.75 25.36 5.07
C PHE A 192 -31.75 26.70 5.85
N TYR A 193 -31.36 27.79 5.20
CA TYR A 193 -31.36 29.16 5.75
C TYR A 193 -32.39 30.06 5.10
N GLY A 194 -33.43 29.47 4.47
CA GLY A 194 -34.60 30.21 3.97
C GLY A 194 -34.43 30.77 2.54
N GLY A 195 -33.34 30.41 1.82
CA GLY A 195 -33.11 30.88 0.43
C GLY A 195 -33.93 30.17 -0.64
N GLY A 196 -34.74 29.17 -0.27
CA GLY A 196 -35.56 28.42 -1.22
C GLY A 196 -34.75 27.50 -2.13
N LEU A 197 -35.36 27.05 -3.23
CA LEU A 197 -34.76 26.07 -4.16
C LEU A 197 -33.98 26.72 -5.31
N SER A 198 -33.96 28.02 -5.44
CA SER A 198 -33.38 28.72 -6.58
C SER A 198 -31.89 28.45 -6.71
N LEU A 199 -31.13 28.66 -5.64
CA LEU A 199 -29.67 28.43 -5.64
C LEU A 199 -29.34 26.95 -5.87
N LEU A 200 -30.06 26.04 -5.19
CA LEU A 200 -29.89 24.61 -5.38
C LEU A 200 -30.18 24.18 -6.81
N GLY A 201 -31.21 24.73 -7.44
CA GLY A 201 -31.54 24.47 -8.85
C GLY A 201 -30.43 24.90 -9.81
N VAL A 202 -29.82 26.06 -9.58
CA VAL A 202 -28.68 26.54 -10.38
C VAL A 202 -27.47 25.61 -10.22
N GLU A 203 -27.16 25.18 -8.99
CA GLU A 203 -26.04 24.26 -8.76
C GLU A 203 -26.29 22.89 -9.42
N ILE A 204 -27.49 22.35 -9.39
CA ILE A 204 -27.86 21.11 -10.10
C ILE A 204 -27.64 21.25 -11.61
N ILE A 205 -28.09 22.34 -12.22
CA ILE A 205 -27.88 22.60 -13.65
C ILE A 205 -26.37 22.67 -13.95
N GLY A 206 -25.60 23.35 -13.10
CA GLY A 206 -24.15 23.43 -13.23
C GLY A 206 -23.46 22.06 -13.16
N ILE A 207 -23.84 21.20 -12.20
CA ILE A 207 -23.35 19.84 -12.05
C ILE A 207 -23.63 19.02 -13.32
N LEU A 208 -24.84 19.06 -13.84
CA LEU A 208 -25.23 18.31 -15.03
C LEU A 208 -24.51 18.79 -16.28
N ALA A 209 -24.41 20.11 -16.48
CA ALA A 209 -23.74 20.69 -17.64
C ALA A 209 -22.23 20.38 -17.65
N VAL A 210 -21.56 20.59 -16.51
CA VAL A 210 -20.13 20.29 -16.37
C VAL A 210 -19.89 18.78 -16.51
N GLY A 211 -20.69 17.96 -15.83
CA GLY A 211 -20.57 16.51 -15.87
C GLY A 211 -20.72 15.94 -17.27
N ALA A 212 -21.76 16.36 -18.01
CA ALA A 212 -21.97 15.92 -19.38
C ALA A 212 -20.82 16.35 -20.32
N PHE A 213 -20.42 17.61 -20.25
CA PHE A 213 -19.32 18.13 -21.06
C PHE A 213 -18.00 17.40 -20.78
N VAL A 214 -17.63 17.28 -19.53
CA VAL A 214 -16.34 16.70 -19.14
C VAL A 214 -16.30 15.20 -19.42
N PHE A 215 -17.36 14.47 -19.06
CA PHE A 215 -17.39 13.03 -19.32
C PHE A 215 -17.27 12.71 -20.82
N VAL A 216 -18.05 13.40 -21.66
CA VAL A 216 -18.03 13.18 -23.12
C VAL A 216 -16.70 13.59 -23.74
N SER A 217 -16.18 14.78 -23.41
CA SER A 217 -14.90 15.26 -23.97
C SER A 217 -13.74 14.39 -23.50
N SER A 218 -13.69 14.03 -22.22
CA SER A 218 -12.63 13.15 -21.69
C SER A 218 -12.72 11.74 -22.27
N ALA A 219 -13.92 11.17 -22.39
CA ALA A 219 -14.10 9.86 -23.01
C ALA A 219 -13.62 9.86 -24.47
N LEU A 220 -13.90 10.93 -25.22
CA LEU A 220 -13.38 11.08 -26.59
C LEU A 220 -11.85 11.10 -26.63
N VAL A 221 -11.22 11.89 -25.76
CA VAL A 221 -9.76 11.99 -25.70
C VAL A 221 -9.14 10.64 -25.31
N TRP A 222 -9.64 9.99 -24.26
CA TRP A 222 -9.15 8.67 -23.84
C TRP A 222 -9.32 7.62 -24.93
N PHE A 223 -10.45 7.63 -25.64
CA PHE A 223 -10.70 6.72 -26.75
C PHE A 223 -9.73 6.95 -27.92
N LEU A 224 -9.48 8.21 -28.30
CA LEU A 224 -8.51 8.56 -29.34
C LEU A 224 -7.10 8.13 -28.96
N LEU A 225 -6.64 8.40 -27.73
CA LEU A 225 -5.34 7.97 -27.25
C LEU A 225 -5.21 6.43 -27.27
N LYS A 226 -6.24 5.72 -26.82
CA LYS A 226 -6.28 4.25 -26.86
C LYS A 226 -6.13 3.69 -28.29
N LYS A 227 -6.70 4.38 -29.28
CA LYS A 227 -6.68 3.93 -30.69
C LYS A 227 -5.41 4.32 -31.42
N THR A 228 -4.73 5.38 -31.03
CA THR A 228 -3.54 5.90 -31.72
C THR A 228 -2.24 5.39 -31.12
N ILE A 229 -1.96 5.72 -29.89
CA ILE A 229 -0.69 5.41 -29.21
C ILE A 229 -0.79 4.26 -28.21
N GLY A 230 -2.01 3.83 -27.86
CA GLY A 230 -2.25 2.92 -26.73
C GLY A 230 -2.22 3.66 -25.39
N ILE A 231 -2.88 3.10 -24.38
CA ILE A 231 -2.94 3.66 -23.02
C ILE A 231 -2.68 2.63 -21.93
N ARG A 232 -2.31 1.41 -22.31
CA ARG A 232 -2.05 0.34 -21.34
C ARG A 232 -0.80 -0.42 -21.74
N VAL A 233 0.05 -0.68 -20.76
CA VAL A 233 1.24 -1.51 -20.89
C VAL A 233 0.89 -2.98 -21.16
N SER A 234 1.87 -3.78 -21.57
CA SER A 234 1.68 -5.22 -21.74
C SER A 234 1.39 -5.90 -20.39
N LEU A 235 0.67 -7.02 -20.45
CA LEU A 235 0.37 -7.80 -19.25
C LEU A 235 1.64 -8.21 -18.48
N LYS A 236 2.71 -8.51 -19.22
CA LYS A 236 4.01 -8.88 -18.61
C LYS A 236 4.60 -7.72 -17.81
N GLU A 237 4.56 -6.51 -18.33
CA GLU A 237 5.04 -5.30 -17.64
C GLU A 237 4.14 -4.94 -16.46
N GLU A 238 2.81 -5.07 -16.61
CA GLU A 238 1.86 -4.82 -15.52
C GLU A 238 2.08 -5.76 -14.33
N ILE A 239 2.43 -7.04 -14.60
CA ILE A 239 2.73 -8.03 -13.55
C ILE A 239 4.11 -7.78 -12.93
N ALA A 240 5.12 -7.44 -13.73
CA ALA A 240 6.49 -7.20 -13.26
C ALA A 240 6.60 -5.91 -12.43
N GLY A 241 5.73 -4.94 -12.68
CA GLY A 241 5.82 -3.59 -12.12
C GLY A 241 6.42 -2.60 -13.11
N LEU A 242 5.96 -1.35 -13.04
CA LEU A 242 6.33 -0.32 -14.00
C LEU A 242 7.63 0.42 -13.66
N ASP A 243 8.11 0.29 -12.44
CA ASP A 243 9.34 0.93 -11.98
C ASP A 243 10.58 0.48 -12.78
N ILE A 244 10.73 -0.83 -13.00
CA ILE A 244 11.81 -1.38 -13.84
C ILE A 244 11.51 -1.12 -15.32
N GLY A 245 10.27 -1.39 -15.77
CA GLY A 245 9.91 -1.34 -17.18
C GLY A 245 9.99 0.06 -17.78
N GLU A 246 9.55 1.08 -17.06
CA GLU A 246 9.49 2.47 -17.53
C GLU A 246 10.69 3.31 -17.10
N HIS A 247 11.23 3.07 -15.91
CA HIS A 247 12.28 3.92 -15.31
C HIS A 247 13.65 3.23 -15.20
N GLY A 248 13.72 1.91 -15.39
CA GLY A 248 14.98 1.14 -15.28
C GLY A 248 15.54 1.04 -13.86
N ASN A 249 14.78 1.45 -12.86
CA ASN A 249 15.20 1.45 -11.46
C ASN A 249 14.10 0.81 -10.60
N SER A 250 14.51 -0.02 -9.63
CA SER A 250 13.57 -0.52 -8.63
C SER A 250 13.18 0.59 -7.66
N ALA A 251 11.89 0.70 -7.34
CA ALA A 251 11.39 1.60 -6.31
C ALA A 251 11.91 1.24 -4.90
N TYR A 252 12.26 -0.03 -4.69
CA TYR A 252 12.77 -0.56 -3.43
C TYR A 252 13.94 -1.51 -3.69
N PRO A 253 15.18 -0.99 -3.97
CA PRO A 253 16.32 -1.81 -4.36
C PRO A 253 16.78 -2.78 -3.28
N ASP A 254 16.52 -2.49 -2.01
CA ASP A 254 16.92 -3.32 -0.87
C ASP A 254 15.97 -4.50 -0.60
N PHE A 255 14.82 -4.54 -1.28
CA PHE A 255 13.89 -5.66 -1.21
C PHE A 255 14.09 -6.54 -2.44
N ALA A 256 14.53 -7.78 -2.24
CA ALA A 256 14.50 -8.78 -3.31
C ALA A 256 13.05 -8.93 -3.78
N ILE A 257 12.74 -8.46 -4.98
CA ILE A 257 11.46 -8.72 -5.63
C ILE A 257 11.48 -10.19 -5.98
N VAL A 258 10.86 -11.01 -5.15
CA VAL A 258 10.51 -12.37 -5.56
C VAL A 258 9.46 -12.19 -6.64
N GLU A 259 9.84 -12.42 -7.89
CA GLU A 259 8.86 -12.47 -8.98
C GLU A 259 7.69 -13.34 -8.53
N PRO A 260 6.46 -12.83 -8.59
CA PRO A 260 5.33 -13.68 -8.31
C PRO A 260 5.38 -14.82 -9.32
N MET A 261 5.58 -16.05 -8.87
CA MET A 261 5.40 -17.24 -9.70
C MET A 261 3.91 -17.35 -10.04
N ILE A 262 3.45 -16.46 -10.90
CA ILE A 262 2.20 -16.63 -11.63
C ILE A 262 2.64 -17.39 -12.86
N SER A 263 2.50 -18.70 -12.83
CA SER A 263 2.48 -19.48 -14.06
C SER A 263 1.40 -18.85 -14.93
N PRO A 264 1.68 -18.38 -16.14
CA PRO A 264 0.64 -18.02 -17.07
C PRO A 264 -0.15 -19.31 -17.35
N GLU A 265 -1.30 -19.47 -16.72
CA GLU A 265 -2.27 -20.43 -17.22
C GLU A 265 -2.68 -19.92 -18.60
N ASN A 266 -2.11 -20.52 -19.62
CA ASN A 266 -2.56 -20.36 -20.99
C ASN A 266 -4.06 -20.69 -21.02
N ASP A 267 -4.83 -19.73 -21.51
CA ASP A 267 -6.27 -19.85 -21.72
C ASP A 267 -6.63 -20.93 -22.77
N ASN A 268 -5.64 -21.60 -23.37
CA ASN A 268 -5.77 -22.57 -24.46
C ASN A 268 -5.18 -23.97 -24.17
N GLY A 269 -4.84 -24.31 -22.91
CA GLY A 269 -4.49 -25.69 -22.55
C GLY A 269 -3.24 -26.29 -23.24
N GLU A 270 -2.43 -25.47 -23.94
CA GLU A 270 -1.17 -25.91 -24.55
C GLU A 270 0.01 -25.36 -23.76
N SER A 271 0.82 -26.24 -23.21
CA SER A 271 2.11 -25.91 -22.62
C SER A 271 2.99 -25.27 -23.69
N PRO A 272 3.69 -24.14 -23.43
CA PRO A 272 4.66 -23.63 -24.38
C PRO A 272 5.78 -24.66 -24.51
N GLU A 273 5.90 -25.27 -25.68
CA GLU A 273 7.13 -25.95 -26.07
C GLU A 273 8.29 -24.97 -25.98
N VAL A 274 9.19 -25.24 -25.06
CA VAL A 274 10.49 -24.53 -24.98
C VAL A 274 11.27 -24.88 -26.24
N SER A 275 11.17 -24.02 -27.24
CA SER A 275 12.02 -24.10 -28.43
C SER A 275 13.50 -24.04 -27.95
N PRO A 276 14.35 -25.00 -28.30
CA PRO A 276 15.72 -24.98 -27.85
C PRO A 276 16.46 -23.83 -28.56
N ALA A 277 16.67 -22.74 -27.83
CA ALA A 277 17.61 -21.71 -28.25
C ALA A 277 18.96 -22.37 -28.49
N ALA A 278 19.48 -22.18 -29.69
CA ALA A 278 20.73 -22.71 -30.15
C ALA A 278 21.85 -22.55 -29.11
N LYS A 279 22.27 -23.66 -28.53
CA LYS A 279 23.45 -23.72 -27.66
C LYS A 279 24.69 -23.33 -28.50
N LYS A 280 25.11 -22.06 -28.41
CA LYS A 280 26.54 -21.76 -28.62
C LYS A 280 27.25 -22.40 -27.43
N LYS A 281 27.96 -23.49 -27.72
CA LYS A 281 28.94 -24.07 -26.81
C LYS A 281 29.96 -22.98 -26.45
N PRO A 282 30.20 -22.71 -25.16
CA PRO A 282 31.46 -22.13 -24.75
C PRO A 282 32.53 -23.23 -25.04
N GLU A 283 33.59 -22.89 -25.73
CA GLU A 283 34.81 -23.69 -25.74
C GLU A 283 35.44 -23.59 -24.34
N THR A 284 34.93 -24.38 -23.41
CA THR A 284 35.65 -24.73 -22.19
C THR A 284 36.45 -25.99 -22.54
N GLY A 285 37.78 -25.87 -22.56
CA GLY A 285 38.64 -27.02 -22.54
C GLY A 285 38.13 -27.98 -21.46
N ALA A 286 37.85 -29.22 -21.87
CA ALA A 286 37.43 -30.27 -20.95
C ALA A 286 38.51 -30.40 -19.88
N ILE A 287 38.16 -29.99 -18.64
CA ILE A 287 38.98 -30.34 -17.48
C ILE A 287 38.79 -31.83 -17.31
N SER A 288 39.88 -32.58 -17.47
CA SER A 288 39.90 -34.02 -17.28
C SER A 288 39.40 -34.35 -15.87
N PRO A 289 38.58 -35.41 -15.68
CA PRO A 289 38.17 -35.86 -14.36
C PRO A 289 39.32 -36.16 -13.39
N ASP A 290 40.53 -36.37 -13.91
CA ASP A 290 41.73 -36.62 -13.12
C ASP A 290 42.32 -35.40 -12.39
N VAL A 291 41.77 -34.19 -12.59
CA VAL A 291 42.18 -32.96 -11.88
C VAL A 291 41.28 -32.64 -10.70
N ALA A 292 40.23 -33.43 -10.43
CA ALA A 292 39.49 -33.31 -9.20
C ALA A 292 40.38 -33.69 -8.01
N ILE A 293 40.86 -32.72 -7.27
CA ILE A 293 41.55 -32.94 -6.01
C ILE A 293 40.56 -33.65 -5.09
N PRO A 294 40.79 -34.90 -4.66
CA PRO A 294 39.92 -35.56 -3.72
C PRO A 294 39.93 -34.73 -2.43
N VAL A 295 38.77 -34.20 -2.03
CA VAL A 295 38.62 -33.64 -0.71
C VAL A 295 38.75 -34.79 0.28
N VAL A 296 39.96 -34.95 0.82
CA VAL A 296 40.21 -35.96 1.86
C VAL A 296 39.64 -35.38 3.14
N ASN A 297 38.48 -35.85 3.50
CA ASN A 297 37.90 -35.61 4.83
C ASN A 297 38.85 -36.22 5.86
N LYS A 298 39.87 -35.46 6.31
CA LYS A 298 40.55 -35.75 7.55
C LYS A 298 39.57 -35.44 8.66
N ALA A 299 38.94 -36.48 9.22
CA ALA A 299 38.30 -36.38 10.50
C ALA A 299 39.38 -35.90 11.50
N ARG A 300 39.47 -34.57 11.71
CA ARG A 300 40.29 -34.02 12.78
C ARG A 300 39.60 -34.34 14.07
N SER A 301 40.31 -35.01 15.01
CA SER A 301 39.92 -35.23 16.37
C SER A 301 39.56 -33.86 17.01
N GLY A 302 38.30 -33.56 17.18
CA GLY A 302 37.87 -32.29 17.72
C GLY A 302 36.42 -32.26 18.04
N ALA A 303 36.00 -31.26 18.75
CA ALA A 303 34.62 -31.02 19.13
C ALA A 303 33.73 -30.99 17.88
N LYS A 304 32.58 -31.65 17.93
CA LYS A 304 31.57 -31.65 16.90
C LYS A 304 31.06 -30.22 16.70
N MET A 305 31.14 -29.69 15.47
CA MET A 305 30.59 -28.39 15.10
C MET A 305 29.20 -28.57 14.51
N THR A 306 28.27 -27.78 14.97
CA THR A 306 26.88 -27.88 14.54
C THR A 306 26.35 -26.50 14.15
N LYS A 307 25.82 -26.39 12.91
CA LYS A 307 25.05 -25.23 12.48
C LYS A 307 23.59 -25.44 12.85
N ILE A 308 23.03 -24.45 13.53
CA ILE A 308 21.60 -24.40 13.87
C ILE A 308 20.98 -23.23 13.13
N THR A 309 20.02 -23.54 12.26
CA THR A 309 19.23 -22.55 11.52
C THR A 309 17.84 -22.48 12.15
N ILE A 310 17.44 -21.30 12.60
CA ILE A 310 16.16 -21.03 13.26
C ILE A 310 15.35 -20.12 12.33
N ILE A 311 14.15 -20.56 11.89
CA ILE A 311 13.23 -19.73 11.13
C ILE A 311 12.01 -19.44 12.00
N THR A 312 11.76 -18.16 12.30
CA THR A 312 10.66 -17.72 13.16
C THR A 312 10.04 -16.40 12.67
N ASN A 313 9.03 -15.90 13.38
CA ASN A 313 8.42 -14.60 13.10
C ASN A 313 9.38 -13.46 13.46
N GLN A 314 9.33 -12.36 12.71
CA GLN A 314 10.21 -11.19 12.94
C GLN A 314 10.00 -10.56 14.33
N ASP A 315 8.77 -10.54 14.82
CA ASP A 315 8.40 -10.00 16.13
C ASP A 315 9.01 -10.78 17.32
N LYS A 316 9.47 -12.01 17.06
CA LYS A 316 10.11 -12.88 18.06
C LYS A 316 11.63 -12.77 18.08
N PHE A 317 12.23 -12.03 17.15
CA PHE A 317 13.69 -11.97 17.02
C PHE A 317 14.38 -11.44 18.29
N THR A 318 13.91 -10.33 18.85
CA THR A 318 14.51 -9.75 20.06
C THR A 318 14.49 -10.71 21.25
N GLN A 319 13.38 -11.47 21.41
CA GLN A 319 13.26 -12.48 22.46
C GLN A 319 14.22 -13.64 22.22
N LEU A 320 14.37 -14.08 20.97
CA LEU A 320 15.32 -15.13 20.59
C LEU A 320 16.75 -14.68 20.84
N GLN A 321 17.14 -13.49 20.40
CA GLN A 321 18.47 -12.92 20.59
C GLN A 321 18.83 -12.89 22.08
N SER A 322 17.97 -12.29 22.92
CA SER A 322 18.22 -12.23 24.37
C SER A 322 18.37 -13.61 25.00
N ALA A 323 17.63 -14.60 24.53
CA ALA A 323 17.74 -15.97 25.04
C ALA A 323 19.05 -16.65 24.63
N LEU A 324 19.57 -16.39 23.43
CA LEU A 324 20.85 -16.89 22.95
C LEU A 324 22.02 -16.21 23.65
N ASP A 325 21.95 -14.88 23.82
CA ASP A 325 22.97 -14.11 24.58
C ASP A 325 23.14 -14.64 26.02
N ASN A 326 22.02 -14.98 26.68
CA ASN A 326 22.03 -15.52 28.06
C ASN A 326 22.76 -16.87 28.21
N ILE A 327 22.93 -17.61 27.12
CA ILE A 327 23.67 -18.88 27.11
C ILE A 327 25.07 -18.73 26.48
N GLY A 328 25.52 -17.49 26.25
CA GLY A 328 26.84 -17.17 25.74
C GLY A 328 27.01 -17.32 24.22
N ILE A 329 25.90 -17.24 23.43
CA ILE A 329 25.97 -17.22 21.95
C ILE A 329 25.90 -15.78 21.52
N THR A 330 27.03 -15.19 21.14
CA THR A 330 27.17 -13.79 20.67
C THR A 330 27.26 -13.69 19.14
N GLY A 331 27.76 -14.73 18.48
CA GLY A 331 27.91 -14.79 17.02
C GLY A 331 26.68 -15.38 16.34
N LEU A 332 25.91 -14.55 15.63
CA LEU A 332 24.77 -15.00 14.85
C LEU A 332 24.65 -14.23 13.53
N THR A 333 24.13 -14.88 12.50
CA THR A 333 23.80 -14.26 11.19
C THR A 333 22.30 -14.20 11.03
N VAL A 334 21.77 -13.02 10.68
CA VAL A 334 20.34 -12.81 10.55
C VAL A 334 20.00 -12.48 9.09
N THR A 335 19.00 -13.17 8.56
CA THR A 335 18.49 -12.94 7.21
C THR A 335 16.97 -12.80 7.25
N ASN A 336 16.43 -11.77 6.60
CA ASN A 336 15.01 -11.67 6.38
C ASN A 336 14.59 -12.62 5.26
N VAL A 337 13.60 -13.47 5.53
CA VAL A 337 13.11 -14.46 4.58
C VAL A 337 11.59 -14.41 4.48
N LEU A 338 11.05 -14.89 3.39
CA LEU A 338 9.62 -15.03 3.18
C LEU A 338 9.23 -16.51 3.31
N GLY A 339 8.28 -16.79 4.20
CA GLY A 339 7.80 -18.15 4.45
C GLY A 339 6.43 -18.41 3.80
N TYR A 340 6.29 -19.54 3.12
CA TYR A 340 5.01 -20.06 2.66
C TYR A 340 4.63 -21.30 3.50
N GLY A 341 3.40 -21.32 4.02
CA GLY A 341 2.97 -22.46 4.83
C GLY A 341 1.51 -22.36 5.28
N MET A 342 1.09 -23.32 6.11
CA MET A 342 -0.29 -23.41 6.63
C MET A 342 -0.64 -22.31 7.64
N GLN A 343 0.31 -21.49 8.08
CA GLN A 343 0.05 -20.34 8.91
C GLN A 343 -0.78 -19.33 8.10
N LYS A 344 -2.08 -19.29 8.38
CA LYS A 344 -2.92 -18.17 7.94
C LYS A 344 -2.54 -17.00 8.82
N GLY A 345 -1.77 -16.03 8.31
CA GLY A 345 -1.50 -14.77 8.99
C GLY A 345 -2.80 -14.12 9.44
N HIS A 346 -2.73 -13.19 10.39
CA HIS A 346 -3.86 -12.32 10.68
C HIS A 346 -4.25 -11.69 9.35
N GLY A 347 -5.48 -11.97 8.89
CA GLY A 347 -5.92 -11.55 7.57
C GLY A 347 -5.78 -10.04 7.43
N GLU A 348 -4.85 -9.61 6.58
CA GLU A 348 -4.79 -8.24 6.15
C GLU A 348 -6.04 -7.94 5.33
N TYR A 349 -6.62 -6.77 5.54
CA TYR A 349 -7.77 -6.32 4.80
C TYR A 349 -7.43 -4.99 4.15
N TYR A 350 -7.82 -4.83 2.91
CA TYR A 350 -7.75 -3.59 2.19
C TYR A 350 -9.11 -3.27 1.59
N ARG A 351 -9.69 -2.12 1.95
CA ARG A 351 -11.06 -1.72 1.58
C ARG A 351 -12.11 -2.78 1.91
N GLY A 352 -11.94 -3.48 3.04
CA GLY A 352 -12.83 -4.56 3.47
C GLY A 352 -12.67 -5.90 2.74
N LEU A 353 -11.71 -5.99 1.81
CA LEU A 353 -11.40 -7.23 1.10
C LEU A 353 -10.17 -7.92 1.72
N PRO A 354 -10.21 -9.24 1.92
CA PRO A 354 -9.05 -9.95 2.45
C PRO A 354 -7.90 -9.92 1.43
N VAL A 355 -6.72 -9.52 1.87
CA VAL A 355 -5.48 -9.63 1.11
C VAL A 355 -5.04 -11.09 1.14
N LYS A 356 -4.86 -11.70 -0.02
CA LYS A 356 -4.32 -13.07 -0.12
C LYS A 356 -2.80 -13.02 0.00
N THR A 357 -2.30 -12.85 1.22
CA THR A 357 -0.87 -12.94 1.48
C THR A 357 -0.43 -14.39 1.36
N ARG A 358 0.32 -14.73 0.33
CA ARG A 358 0.86 -16.08 0.14
C ARG A 358 2.16 -16.29 0.90
N LEU A 359 2.93 -15.24 1.10
CA LEU A 359 4.23 -15.25 1.78
C LEU A 359 4.16 -14.39 3.04
N LEU A 360 4.69 -14.91 4.13
CA LEU A 360 4.76 -14.20 5.40
C LEU A 360 6.21 -13.82 5.69
N PRO A 361 6.47 -12.58 6.16
CA PRO A 361 7.80 -12.18 6.59
C PRO A 361 8.23 -13.02 7.80
N LYS A 362 9.42 -13.59 7.69
CA LYS A 362 10.09 -14.39 8.71
C LYS A 362 11.52 -13.90 8.87
N VAL A 363 12.15 -14.28 9.95
CA VAL A 363 13.59 -14.14 10.16
C VAL A 363 14.21 -15.52 10.21
N GLN A 364 15.35 -15.67 9.50
CA GLN A 364 16.24 -16.82 9.64
C GLN A 364 17.45 -16.39 10.46
N VAL A 365 17.76 -17.13 11.49
CA VAL A 365 18.93 -16.93 12.35
C VAL A 365 19.80 -18.16 12.22
N ASP A 366 21.03 -17.97 11.76
CA ASP A 366 22.06 -19.00 11.64
C ASP A 366 23.10 -18.81 12.73
N ILE A 367 23.40 -19.87 13.47
CA ILE A 367 24.46 -19.93 14.48
C ILE A 367 25.27 -21.20 14.28
N VAL A 368 26.57 -21.14 14.60
CA VAL A 368 27.45 -22.32 14.62
C VAL A 368 27.98 -22.49 16.03
N VAL A 369 27.77 -23.67 16.60
CA VAL A 369 28.16 -23.97 17.97
C VAL A 369 29.11 -25.18 18.03
N CYS A 370 30.03 -25.16 19.00
CA CYS A 370 30.94 -26.26 19.29
C CYS A 370 31.14 -26.49 20.80
N LYS A 371 31.17 -25.42 21.64
CA LYS A 371 31.32 -25.52 23.12
C LYS A 371 29.98 -25.80 23.78
N ILE A 372 28.92 -25.18 23.35
CA ILE A 372 27.59 -25.29 23.93
C ILE A 372 26.91 -26.50 23.31
N PRO A 373 26.38 -27.43 24.13
CA PRO A 373 25.66 -28.60 23.63
C PRO A 373 24.47 -28.16 22.77
N THR A 374 24.30 -28.80 21.59
CA THR A 374 23.19 -28.51 20.66
C THR A 374 21.83 -28.61 21.35
N GLU A 375 21.66 -29.58 22.25
CA GLU A 375 20.43 -29.79 23.01
C GLU A 375 20.09 -28.57 23.87
N THR A 376 21.08 -27.97 24.53
CA THR A 376 20.91 -26.77 25.36
C THR A 376 20.40 -25.60 24.51
N VAL A 377 20.98 -25.41 23.31
CA VAL A 377 20.55 -24.36 22.39
C VAL A 377 19.11 -24.60 21.92
N VAL A 378 18.82 -25.83 21.50
CA VAL A 378 17.47 -26.21 21.03
C VAL A 378 16.41 -25.98 22.10
N GLU A 379 16.68 -26.41 23.35
CA GLU A 379 15.76 -26.22 24.48
C GLU A 379 15.56 -24.72 24.80
N THR A 380 16.63 -23.92 24.76
CA THR A 380 16.57 -22.48 24.96
C THR A 380 15.71 -21.80 23.88
N VAL A 381 15.95 -22.14 22.62
CA VAL A 381 15.17 -21.60 21.47
C VAL A 381 13.69 -22.02 21.58
N LYS A 382 13.42 -23.30 21.86
CA LYS A 382 12.05 -23.79 22.06
C LYS A 382 11.36 -23.02 23.20
N LYS A 383 12.00 -22.86 24.33
CA LYS A 383 11.44 -22.13 25.46
C LYS A 383 11.18 -20.66 25.16
N ALA A 384 12.08 -20.02 24.40
CA ALA A 384 11.93 -18.63 24.00
C ALA A 384 10.82 -18.41 22.98
N LEU A 385 10.64 -19.31 22.01
CA LEU A 385 9.75 -19.09 20.87
C LEU A 385 8.38 -19.76 20.98
N TYR A 386 8.22 -20.72 21.91
CA TYR A 386 6.98 -21.48 22.03
C TYR A 386 5.79 -20.62 22.46
N THR A 387 4.73 -20.63 21.68
CA THR A 387 3.44 -20.00 22.00
C THR A 387 2.28 -21.00 22.00
N GLY A 388 2.52 -22.25 21.58
CA GLY A 388 1.50 -23.27 21.39
C GLY A 388 0.67 -23.08 20.12
N ASN A 389 0.98 -22.09 19.30
CA ASN A 389 0.26 -21.78 18.07
C ASN A 389 1.04 -22.22 16.83
N MET A 390 0.29 -22.49 15.76
CA MET A 390 0.88 -22.78 14.48
C MET A 390 1.65 -21.55 13.98
N GLY A 391 2.95 -21.70 13.72
CA GLY A 391 3.78 -20.60 13.20
C GLY A 391 4.95 -20.20 14.11
N ASP A 392 5.15 -20.82 15.25
CA ASP A 392 6.27 -20.57 16.17
C ASP A 392 7.65 -20.69 15.50
N GLY A 393 7.73 -21.45 14.41
CA GLY A 393 8.94 -21.58 13.62
C GLY A 393 9.45 -23.01 13.49
N LYS A 394 10.67 -23.15 12.96
CA LYS A 394 11.37 -24.43 12.81
C LYS A 394 12.84 -24.26 13.12
N ILE A 395 13.45 -25.31 13.68
CA ILE A 395 14.88 -25.39 13.94
C ILE A 395 15.43 -26.50 13.04
N PHE A 396 16.47 -26.18 12.28
CA PHE A 396 17.20 -27.14 11.44
C PHE A 396 18.60 -27.29 11.99
N ILE A 397 19.10 -28.51 12.06
CA ILE A 397 20.38 -28.86 12.65
C ILE A 397 21.22 -29.52 11.57
N TYR A 398 22.41 -28.99 11.33
CA TYR A 398 23.34 -29.49 10.31
C TYR A 398 24.71 -29.76 10.92
N ASP A 399 25.35 -30.85 10.53
CA ASP A 399 26.76 -31.05 10.84
C ASP A 399 27.60 -30.11 9.97
N VAL A 400 28.58 -29.43 10.58
CA VAL A 400 29.50 -28.53 9.88
C VAL A 400 30.83 -29.26 9.73
N GLU A 401 31.26 -29.41 8.49
CA GLU A 401 32.49 -30.12 8.16
C GLU A 401 33.73 -29.33 8.61
N ASN A 402 33.75 -28.01 8.34
CA ASN A 402 34.84 -27.12 8.74
C ASN A 402 34.34 -25.67 8.81
N VAL A 403 35.04 -24.85 9.59
CA VAL A 403 34.86 -23.38 9.65
C VAL A 403 36.24 -22.76 9.51
N ILE A 404 36.38 -21.73 8.68
CA ILE A 404 37.64 -21.00 8.45
C ILE A 404 37.42 -19.53 8.77
N LYS A 405 38.22 -18.97 9.67
CA LYS A 405 38.20 -17.55 10.04
C LYS A 405 38.99 -16.77 8.96
N ILE A 406 38.30 -15.94 8.19
CA ILE A 406 38.91 -15.24 7.04
C ILE A 406 40.08 -14.36 7.45
N ARG A 407 40.01 -13.70 8.61
CA ARG A 407 41.02 -12.76 9.11
C ARG A 407 42.35 -13.45 9.44
N THR A 408 42.34 -14.64 10.07
CA THR A 408 43.50 -15.30 10.64
C THR A 408 43.87 -16.60 9.90
N GLY A 409 42.95 -17.17 9.13
CA GLY A 409 43.11 -18.48 8.51
C GLY A 409 42.95 -19.66 9.47
N GLU A 410 42.57 -19.43 10.70
CA GLU A 410 42.27 -20.46 11.70
C GLU A 410 41.12 -21.34 11.22
N GLU A 411 41.18 -22.63 11.53
CA GLU A 411 40.21 -23.62 11.10
C GLU A 411 39.60 -24.39 12.30
N GLY A 412 38.37 -24.88 12.05
CA GLY A 412 37.68 -25.75 13.02
C GLY A 412 37.29 -25.02 14.27
N TYR A 413 37.62 -25.63 15.44
CA TYR A 413 37.30 -25.12 16.77
C TYR A 413 37.87 -23.72 17.00
N ASP A 414 39.12 -23.47 16.63
CA ASP A 414 39.84 -22.22 16.89
C ASP A 414 39.22 -21.05 16.10
N ALA A 415 38.69 -21.34 14.90
CA ALA A 415 37.99 -20.34 14.09
C ALA A 415 36.70 -19.78 14.71
N LEU A 416 36.13 -20.49 15.69
CA LEU A 416 34.91 -20.12 16.43
C LEU A 416 35.19 -19.49 17.81
N GLN A 417 36.47 -19.27 18.15
CA GLN A 417 36.83 -18.57 19.36
C GLN A 417 37.02 -17.10 19.07
N ASP A 418 36.39 -16.23 19.87
CA ASP A 418 36.79 -14.85 19.96
C ASP A 418 38.01 -14.78 20.92
N GLU A 419 39.07 -14.09 20.49
CA GLU A 419 40.11 -13.69 21.41
C GLU A 419 39.45 -12.78 22.45
N GLU A 420 39.49 -13.16 23.71
CA GLU A 420 39.25 -12.22 24.80
C GLU A 420 40.31 -11.13 24.64
N ASP A 421 39.89 -9.92 24.23
CA ASP A 421 40.77 -8.75 24.33
C ASP A 421 41.15 -8.55 25.81
N GLU A 422 42.43 -8.80 26.12
CA GLU A 422 43.05 -8.46 27.39
C GLU A 422 43.09 -6.94 27.61
#